data_e0fab10b8edaeba8e806cbdd3ce86b14
#
_entry.id   e0fab10b8edaeba8e806cbdd3ce86b14
#
_cell.length_a   1.000
_cell.length_b   1.000
_cell.length_c   1.000
_cell.angle_alpha   90.00
_cell.angle_beta   90.00
_cell.angle_gamma   90.00
#
_symmetry.space_group_name_H-M   'P 1'
#
loop_
_entity.id
_entity.type
_entity.pdbx_description
1 polymer ?
#
loop_
_entity_poly.entity_id
_entity_poly.type
_entity_poly.pdbx_seq_one_letter_code
_entity_poly.pdbx_strand_id
1 'polypeptide(L)'
;MNYAPAKSDRNIVLEHDSRADQFKTFRAYVKDYKEQEHITGRFNVDTTNDRNATKVLSCFVMSGSHDLMASMTREEQIEYFRAGLDFLKQEYPTFHVVDSRVHYDEKGLPHMHTSMLPIHEKEDGSKSFNVSKHQKGKDYFRGFQDRFYDHMRECYPDKDLQRTDPNRDHDKKLSVREYKENQDFKRELEQEHKRLVAKNEKLKAIGKELDRAYEQSEKAYHYNLEVERYCQEQGITIGQYEKQCFWADRDWGNYPEPERHNPDRNIAPEREVPTHSRIEHER
;
A
#
# COMPACT_ATOMS: atom_id res chain seq x y z
N MET A 1 -18.30 -19.06 -11.19
CA MET A 1 -17.07 -18.94 -10.42
C MET A 1 -16.47 -20.33 -10.31
N ASN A 2 -15.24 -20.52 -10.76
CA ASN A 2 -14.52 -21.74 -10.46
C ASN A 2 -14.03 -21.60 -9.02
N TYR A 3 -14.62 -22.37 -8.11
CA TYR A 3 -14.13 -22.45 -6.74
C TYR A 3 -12.85 -23.28 -6.77
N ALA A 4 -11.73 -22.61 -6.86
CA ALA A 4 -10.43 -23.20 -6.57
C ALA A 4 -9.95 -22.57 -5.27
N PRO A 5 -9.79 -23.32 -4.18
CA PRO A 5 -9.20 -22.78 -2.99
C PRO A 5 -7.84 -22.24 -3.31
N ALA A 6 -7.58 -20.97 -2.98
CA ALA A 6 -6.26 -20.39 -3.12
C ALA A 6 -5.26 -21.28 -2.36
N LYS A 7 -4.38 -21.97 -3.08
CA LYS A 7 -3.33 -22.81 -2.51
C LYS A 7 -2.20 -21.89 -2.04
N SER A 8 -2.42 -21.20 -0.93
CA SER A 8 -1.35 -20.50 -0.27
C SER A 8 -1.06 -21.19 1.06
N ASP A 9 0.15 -21.64 1.26
CA ASP A 9 0.64 -22.25 2.50
C ASP A 9 0.52 -21.30 3.71
N ARG A 10 0.20 -20.04 3.46
CA ARG A 10 0.00 -19.02 4.52
C ARG A 10 -1.42 -18.99 5.06
N ASN A 11 -2.40 -19.41 4.27
CA ASN A 11 -3.80 -19.35 4.63
C ASN A 11 -4.17 -20.48 5.59
N ILE A 12 -5.03 -20.16 6.54
CA ILE A 12 -5.50 -21.12 7.57
C ILE A 12 -6.95 -21.47 7.29
N VAL A 13 -7.21 -22.75 7.14
CA VAL A 13 -8.58 -23.28 7.05
C VAL A 13 -9.11 -23.45 8.48
N LEU A 14 -10.18 -22.73 8.82
CA LEU A 14 -10.87 -22.88 10.10
C LEU A 14 -11.94 -23.97 10.04
N GLU A 15 -12.69 -24.00 8.94
CA GLU A 15 -13.73 -25.00 8.68
C GLU A 15 -13.90 -25.18 7.17
N HIS A 16 -14.15 -26.42 6.74
CA HIS A 16 -14.36 -26.74 5.35
C HIS A 16 -15.23 -27.98 5.19
N ASP A 17 -16.28 -27.88 4.36
CA ASP A 17 -17.06 -29.04 3.98
C ASP A 17 -16.34 -29.83 2.88
N SER A 18 -15.70 -30.93 3.26
CA SER A 18 -14.94 -31.78 2.33
C SER A 18 -15.81 -32.39 1.21
N ARG A 19 -17.15 -32.41 1.36
CA ARG A 19 -18.06 -32.83 0.27
C ARG A 19 -17.94 -31.88 -0.92
N ALA A 20 -17.67 -30.58 -0.68
CA ALA A 20 -17.51 -29.60 -1.75
C ALA A 20 -16.35 -29.95 -2.69
N ASP A 21 -15.30 -30.62 -2.21
CA ASP A 21 -14.13 -31.02 -2.99
C ASP A 21 -14.44 -32.10 -4.03
N GLN A 22 -15.53 -32.84 -3.84
CA GLN A 22 -15.95 -33.90 -4.76
C GLN A 22 -16.56 -33.35 -6.05
N PHE A 23 -16.87 -32.05 -6.10
CA PHE A 23 -17.57 -31.43 -7.21
C PHE A 23 -16.66 -30.45 -7.99
N LYS A 24 -16.71 -30.52 -9.31
CA LYS A 24 -15.96 -29.60 -10.18
C LYS A 24 -16.47 -28.15 -10.11
N THR A 25 -17.71 -27.96 -9.69
CA THR A 25 -18.33 -26.62 -9.61
C THR A 25 -19.15 -26.48 -8.34
N PHE A 26 -19.16 -25.29 -7.78
CA PHE A 26 -19.99 -24.95 -6.63
C PHE A 26 -21.49 -25.23 -6.89
N ARG A 27 -21.94 -25.02 -8.12
CA ARG A 27 -23.31 -25.33 -8.55
C ARG A 27 -23.64 -26.81 -8.37
N ALA A 28 -22.76 -27.71 -8.80
CA ALA A 28 -22.95 -29.16 -8.67
C ALA A 28 -23.01 -29.56 -7.20
N TYR A 29 -22.12 -29.01 -6.37
CA TYR A 29 -22.15 -29.21 -4.91
C TYR A 29 -23.49 -28.75 -4.30
N VAL A 30 -23.94 -27.53 -4.59
CA VAL A 30 -25.19 -27.00 -4.01
C VAL A 30 -26.41 -27.82 -4.46
N LYS A 31 -26.41 -28.33 -5.71
CA LYS A 31 -27.48 -29.20 -6.21
C LYS A 31 -27.52 -30.52 -5.42
N ASP A 32 -26.39 -31.17 -5.24
CA ASP A 32 -26.27 -32.39 -4.46
C ASP A 32 -26.66 -32.17 -3.00
N TYR A 33 -26.13 -31.10 -2.37
CA TYR A 33 -26.48 -30.72 -0.99
C TYR A 33 -27.98 -30.54 -0.83
N LYS A 34 -28.64 -29.86 -1.78
CA LYS A 34 -30.08 -29.64 -1.78
C LYS A 34 -30.87 -30.97 -1.81
N GLU A 35 -30.41 -31.93 -2.61
CA GLU A 35 -31.05 -33.26 -2.73
C GLU A 35 -30.89 -34.06 -1.41
N GLN A 36 -29.67 -34.08 -0.85
CA GLN A 36 -29.39 -34.84 0.39
C GLN A 36 -30.11 -34.23 1.60
N GLU A 37 -30.16 -32.93 1.75
CA GLU A 37 -30.80 -32.24 2.86
C GLU A 37 -32.30 -31.98 2.63
N HIS A 38 -32.89 -32.53 1.59
CA HIS A 38 -34.30 -32.38 1.23
C HIS A 38 -34.79 -30.93 1.20
N ILE A 39 -33.90 -30.00 0.70
CA ILE A 39 -34.23 -28.60 0.61
C ILE A 39 -35.24 -28.37 -0.51
N THR A 40 -36.42 -27.88 -0.14
CA THR A 40 -37.52 -27.59 -1.07
C THR A 40 -37.37 -26.21 -1.72
N GLY A 41 -38.13 -25.93 -2.75
CA GLY A 41 -38.16 -24.65 -3.44
C GLY A 41 -37.42 -24.63 -4.76
N ARG A 42 -37.76 -23.64 -5.58
CA ARG A 42 -37.14 -23.44 -6.89
C ARG A 42 -35.73 -22.91 -6.69
N PHE A 43 -34.78 -23.60 -7.27
CA PHE A 43 -33.39 -23.25 -7.23
C PHE A 43 -32.93 -22.99 -8.67
N ASN A 44 -32.82 -21.72 -9.04
CA ASN A 44 -32.28 -21.35 -10.34
C ASN A 44 -30.88 -20.73 -10.13
N VAL A 45 -29.84 -21.52 -10.37
CA VAL A 45 -28.44 -21.07 -10.29
C VAL A 45 -27.97 -20.46 -11.61
N ASP A 46 -28.78 -20.61 -12.69
CA ASP A 46 -28.35 -20.25 -14.04
C ASP A 46 -28.36 -18.75 -14.32
N THR A 47 -29.00 -17.97 -13.48
CA THR A 47 -29.19 -16.54 -13.72
C THR A 47 -28.27 -15.73 -12.80
N THR A 48 -27.00 -15.60 -13.17
CA THR A 48 -26.01 -14.79 -12.43
C THR A 48 -26.36 -13.29 -12.39
N ASN A 49 -27.30 -12.82 -13.23
CA ASN A 49 -27.70 -11.41 -13.34
C ASN A 49 -29.18 -11.17 -13.07
N ASP A 50 -29.96 -12.18 -12.71
CA ASP A 50 -31.39 -12.00 -12.42
C ASP A 50 -31.56 -11.48 -10.99
N ARG A 51 -32.22 -10.33 -10.84
CA ARG A 51 -32.57 -9.74 -9.54
C ARG A 51 -33.46 -10.67 -8.69
N ASN A 52 -34.14 -11.61 -9.33
CA ASN A 52 -35.03 -12.59 -8.72
C ASN A 52 -34.34 -13.95 -8.48
N ALA A 53 -33.06 -14.09 -8.78
CA ALA A 53 -32.32 -15.33 -8.53
C ALA A 53 -32.26 -15.62 -7.03
N THR A 54 -32.47 -16.88 -6.66
CA THR A 54 -32.30 -17.33 -5.28
C THR A 54 -30.85 -17.23 -4.87
N LYS A 55 -30.56 -16.46 -3.84
CA LYS A 55 -29.22 -16.35 -3.27
C LYS A 55 -28.92 -17.61 -2.46
N VAL A 56 -28.00 -18.41 -2.96
CA VAL A 56 -27.63 -19.71 -2.35
C VAL A 56 -26.32 -19.66 -1.60
N LEU A 57 -25.69 -18.50 -1.51
CA LEU A 57 -24.44 -18.30 -0.78
C LEU A 57 -24.48 -16.96 -0.07
N SER A 58 -24.15 -16.98 1.21
CA SER A 58 -23.83 -15.80 2.01
C SER A 58 -22.34 -15.79 2.27
N CYS A 59 -21.67 -14.71 1.88
CA CYS A 59 -20.24 -14.52 2.12
C CYS A 59 -20.04 -13.43 3.16
N PHE A 60 -19.26 -13.73 4.18
CA PHE A 60 -18.88 -12.81 5.24
C PHE A 60 -17.38 -12.57 5.16
N VAL A 61 -16.97 -11.31 5.36
CA VAL A 61 -15.57 -10.93 5.49
C VAL A 61 -15.40 -10.28 6.85
N MET A 62 -14.47 -10.79 7.65
CA MET A 62 -14.17 -10.29 8.97
C MET A 62 -12.70 -9.94 9.09
N SER A 63 -12.41 -8.81 9.74
CA SER A 63 -11.05 -8.40 10.10
C SER A 63 -11.12 -7.56 11.38
N GLY A 64 -9.98 -7.43 12.07
CA GLY A 64 -9.82 -6.45 13.14
C GLY A 64 -9.26 -5.13 12.63
N SER A 65 -9.12 -4.14 13.53
CA SER A 65 -8.37 -2.92 13.23
C SER A 65 -6.88 -3.23 13.03
N HIS A 66 -6.15 -2.30 12.40
CA HIS A 66 -4.71 -2.45 12.21
C HIS A 66 -3.98 -2.66 13.54
N ASP A 67 -4.28 -1.82 14.52
CA ASP A 67 -3.60 -1.83 15.80
C ASP A 67 -3.92 -3.10 16.60
N LEU A 68 -5.17 -3.57 16.53
CA LEU A 68 -5.56 -4.84 17.13
C LEU A 68 -4.81 -6.01 16.50
N MET A 69 -4.82 -6.12 15.17
CA MET A 69 -4.12 -7.21 14.47
C MET A 69 -2.61 -7.17 14.71
N ALA A 70 -2.00 -5.98 14.77
CA ALA A 70 -0.58 -5.80 15.06
C ALA A 70 -0.20 -6.14 16.52
N SER A 71 -1.15 -6.03 17.46
CA SER A 71 -0.94 -6.37 18.88
C SER A 71 -1.04 -7.87 19.18
N MET A 72 -1.51 -8.68 18.23
CA MET A 72 -1.76 -10.12 18.38
C MET A 72 -0.66 -10.93 17.69
N THR A 73 -0.26 -12.05 18.32
CA THR A 73 0.50 -13.09 17.64
C THR A 73 -0.36 -13.76 16.58
N ARG A 74 0.28 -14.54 15.69
CA ARG A 74 -0.48 -15.28 14.65
C ARG A 74 -1.47 -16.26 15.25
N GLU A 75 -1.12 -16.92 16.32
CA GLU A 75 -1.95 -17.85 17.06
C GLU A 75 -3.17 -17.13 17.69
N GLU A 76 -2.95 -15.99 18.33
CA GLU A 76 -4.03 -15.16 18.86
C GLU A 76 -4.96 -14.65 17.75
N GLN A 77 -4.43 -14.29 16.58
CA GLN A 77 -5.24 -13.90 15.42
C GLN A 77 -6.12 -15.07 14.93
N ILE A 78 -5.59 -16.28 14.89
CA ILE A 78 -6.36 -17.48 14.50
C ILE A 78 -7.52 -17.70 15.48
N GLU A 79 -7.27 -17.62 16.79
CA GLU A 79 -8.32 -17.75 17.80
C GLU A 79 -9.36 -16.62 17.70
N TYR A 80 -8.91 -15.38 17.40
CA TYR A 80 -9.82 -14.27 17.12
C TYR A 80 -10.77 -14.59 15.97
N PHE A 81 -10.26 -15.14 14.87
CA PHE A 81 -11.09 -15.52 13.73
C PHE A 81 -11.97 -16.74 14.02
N ARG A 82 -11.53 -17.68 14.90
CA ARG A 82 -12.39 -18.77 15.37
C ARG A 82 -13.59 -18.24 16.16
N ALA A 83 -13.36 -17.32 17.10
CA ALA A 83 -14.46 -16.66 17.83
C ALA A 83 -15.42 -15.94 16.86
N GLY A 84 -14.90 -15.30 15.81
CA GLY A 84 -15.72 -14.70 14.76
C GLY A 84 -16.55 -15.71 13.96
N LEU A 85 -16.00 -16.91 13.68
CA LEU A 85 -16.75 -18.00 13.05
C LEU A 85 -17.84 -18.54 13.97
N ASP A 86 -17.53 -18.69 15.26
CA ASP A 86 -18.50 -19.15 16.27
C ASP A 86 -19.67 -18.17 16.42
N PHE A 87 -19.38 -16.86 16.37
CA PHE A 87 -20.44 -15.85 16.30
C PHE A 87 -21.34 -16.04 15.07
N LEU A 88 -20.77 -16.29 13.89
CA LEU A 88 -21.58 -16.52 12.67
C LEU A 88 -22.47 -17.75 12.82
N LYS A 89 -21.98 -18.81 13.43
CA LYS A 89 -22.77 -20.04 13.71
C LYS A 89 -23.89 -19.80 14.72
N GLN A 90 -23.65 -18.96 15.72
CA GLN A 90 -24.68 -18.57 16.70
C GLN A 90 -25.74 -17.66 16.08
N GLU A 91 -25.32 -16.68 15.25
CA GLU A 91 -26.23 -15.74 14.59
C GLU A 91 -27.08 -16.44 13.51
N TYR A 92 -26.50 -17.45 12.85
CA TYR A 92 -27.15 -18.20 11.77
C TYR A 92 -27.11 -19.71 12.02
N PRO A 93 -27.83 -20.22 13.03
CA PRO A 93 -27.71 -21.61 13.46
C PRO A 93 -28.17 -22.62 12.40
N THR A 94 -28.98 -22.21 11.44
CA THR A 94 -29.46 -23.05 10.34
C THR A 94 -28.60 -22.97 9.08
N PHE A 95 -27.64 -22.02 9.04
CA PHE A 95 -26.75 -21.90 7.88
C PHE A 95 -25.67 -22.99 7.93
N HIS A 96 -25.34 -23.53 6.78
CA HIS A 96 -24.27 -24.51 6.66
C HIS A 96 -22.99 -23.85 6.19
N VAL A 97 -21.90 -24.00 6.95
CA VAL A 97 -20.58 -23.50 6.58
C VAL A 97 -20.00 -24.37 5.46
N VAL A 98 -19.72 -23.76 4.32
CA VAL A 98 -19.06 -24.44 3.20
C VAL A 98 -17.55 -24.33 3.33
N ASP A 99 -17.08 -23.12 3.64
CA ASP A 99 -15.65 -22.84 3.78
C ASP A 99 -15.46 -21.59 4.65
N SER A 100 -14.49 -21.65 5.54
CA SER A 100 -14.04 -20.53 6.33
C SER A 100 -12.52 -20.54 6.42
N ARG A 101 -11.89 -19.44 5.93
CA ARG A 101 -10.43 -19.32 5.84
C ARG A 101 -9.95 -17.96 6.26
N VAL A 102 -8.80 -17.96 6.92
CA VAL A 102 -8.04 -16.75 7.21
C VAL A 102 -6.97 -16.56 6.14
N HIS A 103 -7.00 -15.41 5.47
CA HIS A 103 -6.05 -15.02 4.44
C HIS A 103 -4.91 -14.21 5.03
N TYR A 104 -3.67 -14.70 4.83
CA TYR A 104 -2.42 -14.05 5.21
C TYR A 104 -1.54 -13.73 3.99
N ASP A 105 -1.95 -14.12 2.80
CA ASP A 105 -1.23 -13.96 1.55
C ASP A 105 -1.67 -12.74 0.74
N GLU A 106 -2.79 -12.15 1.10
CA GLU A 106 -3.29 -10.95 0.45
C GLU A 106 -2.63 -9.68 1.02
N LYS A 107 -2.56 -8.63 0.16
CA LYS A 107 -2.08 -7.32 0.60
C LYS A 107 -3.11 -6.70 1.55
N GLY A 108 -2.72 -6.47 2.78
CA GLY A 108 -3.57 -5.84 3.78
C GLY A 108 -3.47 -6.53 5.14
N LEU A 109 -4.50 -6.34 5.95
CA LEU A 109 -4.62 -7.00 7.23
C LEU A 109 -5.09 -8.45 7.05
N PRO A 110 -4.70 -9.35 7.96
CA PRO A 110 -5.31 -10.66 8.03
C PRO A 110 -6.82 -10.54 8.10
N HIS A 111 -7.52 -11.34 7.32
CA HIS A 111 -8.98 -11.34 7.30
C HIS A 111 -9.52 -12.73 7.00
N MET A 112 -10.70 -12.99 7.55
CA MET A 112 -11.41 -14.25 7.37
C MET A 112 -12.49 -14.08 6.31
N HIS A 113 -12.53 -15.01 5.36
CA HIS A 113 -13.65 -15.20 4.46
C HIS A 113 -14.45 -16.43 4.91
N THR A 114 -15.75 -16.28 5.12
CA THR A 114 -16.64 -17.38 5.44
C THR A 114 -17.78 -17.43 4.43
N SER A 115 -17.97 -18.59 3.81
CA SER A 115 -19.01 -18.90 2.85
C SER A 115 -20.00 -19.87 3.46
N MET A 116 -21.30 -19.49 3.50
CA MET A 116 -22.35 -20.31 4.11
C MET A 116 -23.54 -20.45 3.18
N LEU A 117 -24.17 -21.64 3.16
CA LEU A 117 -25.47 -21.86 2.51
C LEU A 117 -26.58 -21.32 3.43
N PRO A 118 -27.41 -20.35 2.98
CA PRO A 118 -28.42 -19.72 3.83
C PRO A 118 -29.69 -20.58 3.91
N ILE A 119 -29.68 -21.58 4.75
CA ILE A 119 -30.80 -22.48 4.95
C ILE A 119 -31.78 -21.82 5.90
N HIS A 120 -33.04 -21.82 5.52
CA HIS A 120 -34.16 -21.41 6.35
C HIS A 120 -35.07 -22.63 6.58
N GLU A 121 -35.21 -23.01 7.83
CA GLU A 121 -36.14 -24.05 8.24
C GLU A 121 -37.45 -23.42 8.73
N LYS A 122 -38.57 -23.94 8.22
CA LYS A 122 -39.89 -23.46 8.59
C LYS A 122 -40.42 -24.30 9.76
N GLU A 123 -41.52 -23.84 10.36
CA GLU A 123 -42.21 -24.53 11.47
C GLU A 123 -42.65 -25.95 11.12
N ASP A 124 -42.95 -26.21 9.84
CA ASP A 124 -43.32 -27.54 9.33
C ASP A 124 -42.12 -28.46 9.07
N GLY A 125 -40.89 -28.02 9.42
CA GLY A 125 -39.65 -28.74 9.18
C GLY A 125 -39.15 -28.68 7.74
N SER A 126 -39.86 -28.01 6.82
CA SER A 126 -39.39 -27.84 5.44
C SER A 126 -38.26 -26.82 5.34
N LYS A 127 -37.22 -27.15 4.55
CA LYS A 127 -36.04 -26.30 4.36
C LYS A 127 -36.06 -25.63 3.03
N SER A 128 -35.51 -24.39 2.97
CA SER A 128 -35.34 -23.63 1.72
C SER A 128 -34.09 -22.76 1.79
N PHE A 129 -33.48 -22.41 0.65
CA PHE A 129 -32.45 -21.35 0.62
C PHE A 129 -33.13 -19.98 0.71
N ASN A 130 -32.91 -19.24 1.79
CA ASN A 130 -33.55 -17.94 1.97
C ASN A 130 -32.76 -16.98 2.85
N VAL A 131 -31.91 -16.17 2.24
CA VAL A 131 -31.16 -15.10 2.93
C VAL A 131 -32.10 -14.05 3.53
N SER A 132 -33.14 -13.64 2.79
CA SER A 132 -33.99 -12.52 3.17
C SER A 132 -34.81 -12.74 4.44
N LYS A 133 -34.98 -13.99 4.88
CA LYS A 133 -35.63 -14.30 6.15
C LYS A 133 -34.73 -13.98 7.36
N HIS A 134 -33.41 -14.03 7.16
CA HIS A 134 -32.42 -13.81 8.19
C HIS A 134 -31.80 -12.41 8.15
N GLN A 135 -31.66 -11.82 6.95
CA GLN A 135 -30.98 -10.54 6.74
C GLN A 135 -31.96 -9.50 6.18
N LYS A 136 -32.62 -8.76 7.07
CA LYS A 136 -33.69 -7.80 6.70
C LYS A 136 -33.24 -6.33 6.84
N GLY A 137 -32.83 -5.74 5.72
CA GLY A 137 -32.63 -4.28 5.65
C GLY A 137 -31.37 -3.75 6.34
N LYS A 138 -31.23 -2.42 6.35
CA LYS A 138 -30.05 -1.74 6.91
C LYS A 138 -29.91 -1.88 8.42
N ASP A 139 -31.04 -1.88 9.15
CA ASP A 139 -31.03 -1.92 10.60
C ASP A 139 -30.60 -3.31 11.11
N TYR A 140 -30.94 -4.37 10.37
CA TYR A 140 -30.42 -5.70 10.66
C TYR A 140 -28.87 -5.71 10.63
N PHE A 141 -28.26 -5.14 9.58
CA PHE A 141 -26.79 -5.15 9.46
C PHE A 141 -26.10 -4.25 10.51
N ARG A 142 -26.74 -3.16 10.94
CA ARG A 142 -26.23 -2.37 12.08
C ARG A 142 -26.26 -3.20 13.35
N GLY A 143 -27.41 -3.80 13.69
CA GLY A 143 -27.53 -4.68 14.84
C GLY A 143 -26.62 -5.91 14.80
N PHE A 144 -26.36 -6.45 13.59
CA PHE A 144 -25.38 -7.53 13.40
C PHE A 144 -23.97 -7.09 13.78
N GLN A 145 -23.54 -5.91 13.35
CA GLN A 145 -22.23 -5.37 13.73
C GLN A 145 -22.14 -5.10 15.24
N ASP A 146 -23.22 -4.65 15.87
CA ASP A 146 -23.28 -4.43 17.31
C ASP A 146 -23.12 -5.74 18.07
N ARG A 147 -23.91 -6.77 17.71
CA ARG A 147 -23.84 -8.08 18.33
C ARG A 147 -22.46 -8.75 18.10
N PHE A 148 -21.88 -8.56 16.92
CA PHE A 148 -20.52 -9.06 16.66
C PHE A 148 -19.50 -8.37 17.57
N TYR A 149 -19.58 -7.06 17.71
CA TYR A 149 -18.70 -6.31 18.61
C TYR A 149 -18.84 -6.78 20.06
N ASP A 150 -20.07 -6.92 20.53
CA ASP A 150 -20.35 -7.36 21.90
C ASP A 150 -19.80 -8.77 22.16
N HIS A 151 -20.05 -9.73 21.23
CA HIS A 151 -19.51 -11.07 21.29
C HIS A 151 -17.97 -11.08 21.35
N MET A 152 -17.31 -10.32 20.46
CA MET A 152 -15.86 -10.27 20.45
C MET A 152 -15.29 -9.61 21.72
N ARG A 153 -15.98 -8.64 22.28
CA ARG A 153 -15.61 -8.00 23.55
C ARG A 153 -15.73 -8.96 24.74
N GLU A 154 -16.72 -9.83 24.73
CA GLU A 154 -16.85 -10.89 25.73
C GLU A 154 -15.71 -11.91 25.63
N CYS A 155 -15.32 -12.29 24.41
CA CYS A 155 -14.21 -13.21 24.17
C CYS A 155 -12.84 -12.62 24.51
N TYR A 156 -12.67 -11.30 24.34
CA TYR A 156 -11.39 -10.58 24.46
C TYR A 156 -11.52 -9.32 25.33
N PRO A 157 -11.85 -9.45 26.63
CA PRO A 157 -12.09 -8.31 27.52
C PRO A 157 -10.85 -7.44 27.74
N ASP A 158 -9.65 -8.01 27.59
CA ASP A 158 -8.37 -7.33 27.81
C ASP A 158 -7.81 -6.65 26.54
N LYS A 159 -8.48 -6.81 25.40
CA LYS A 159 -8.05 -6.19 24.12
C LYS A 159 -8.84 -4.91 23.86
N ASP A 160 -8.17 -3.88 23.36
CA ASP A 160 -8.82 -2.64 22.94
C ASP A 160 -9.58 -2.82 21.62
N LEU A 161 -10.78 -3.37 21.72
CA LEU A 161 -11.69 -3.54 20.61
C LEU A 161 -12.44 -2.24 20.37
N GLN A 162 -12.13 -1.58 19.27
CA GLN A 162 -12.83 -0.35 18.89
C GLN A 162 -13.94 -0.65 17.87
N ARG A 163 -15.14 -0.19 18.20
CA ARG A 163 -16.23 -0.21 17.25
C ARG A 163 -15.98 0.84 16.15
N THR A 164 -16.19 0.46 14.92
CA THR A 164 -16.20 1.46 13.83
C THR A 164 -17.29 2.49 14.11
N ASP A 165 -16.94 3.78 14.13
CA ASP A 165 -17.89 4.86 14.32
C ASP A 165 -19.02 4.76 13.28
N PRO A 166 -20.28 4.55 13.70
CA PRO A 166 -21.42 4.47 12.77
C PRO A 166 -21.67 5.79 12.04
N ASN A 167 -21.18 6.91 12.58
CA ASN A 167 -21.25 8.24 11.98
C ASN A 167 -19.99 8.59 11.16
N ARG A 168 -19.04 7.67 11.03
CA ARG A 168 -17.89 7.87 10.13
C ARG A 168 -18.45 8.17 8.75
N ASP A 169 -18.12 9.35 8.27
CA ASP A 169 -18.62 9.99 7.06
C ASP A 169 -18.77 8.98 5.90
N HIS A 170 -19.98 8.42 5.77
CA HIS A 170 -20.31 7.46 4.73
C HIS A 170 -20.57 8.15 3.38
N ASP A 171 -20.49 9.50 3.35
CA ASP A 171 -20.77 10.30 2.15
C ASP A 171 -19.70 10.14 1.06
N LYS A 172 -18.62 9.45 1.37
CA LYS A 172 -17.57 9.09 0.41
C LYS A 172 -17.38 7.57 0.31
N LYS A 173 -18.46 6.82 0.13
CA LYS A 173 -18.32 5.43 -0.31
C LYS A 173 -17.80 5.43 -1.74
N LEU A 174 -16.47 5.48 -1.85
CA LEU A 174 -15.81 5.20 -3.11
C LEU A 174 -16.25 3.81 -3.57
N SER A 175 -16.64 3.66 -4.82
CA SER A 175 -16.78 2.34 -5.41
C SER A 175 -15.46 1.60 -5.30
N VAL A 176 -15.48 0.27 -5.35
CA VAL A 176 -14.24 -0.55 -5.33
C VAL A 176 -13.26 -0.11 -6.42
N ARG A 177 -13.77 0.38 -7.55
CA ARG A 177 -12.98 0.92 -8.64
C ARG A 177 -12.29 2.23 -8.24
N GLU A 178 -13.03 3.20 -7.73
CA GLU A 178 -12.49 4.49 -7.27
C GLU A 178 -11.49 4.32 -6.12
N TYR A 179 -11.76 3.37 -5.20
CA TYR A 179 -10.81 3.03 -4.14
C TYR A 179 -9.49 2.50 -4.70
N LYS A 180 -9.53 1.60 -5.69
CA LYS A 180 -8.33 1.06 -6.33
C LYS A 180 -7.57 2.15 -7.09
N GLU A 181 -8.26 2.98 -7.86
CA GLU A 181 -7.68 4.11 -8.59
C GLU A 181 -6.98 5.09 -7.62
N ASN A 182 -7.60 5.40 -6.47
CA ASN A 182 -6.99 6.23 -5.44
C ASN A 182 -5.77 5.59 -4.78
N GLN A 183 -5.78 4.26 -4.57
CA GLN A 183 -4.62 3.54 -4.03
C GLN A 183 -3.46 3.49 -5.03
N ASP A 184 -3.74 3.33 -6.31
CA ASP A 184 -2.74 3.37 -7.37
C ASP A 184 -2.12 4.77 -7.49
N PHE A 185 -2.95 5.82 -7.50
CA PHE A 185 -2.50 7.21 -7.47
C PHE A 185 -1.63 7.54 -6.24
N LYS A 186 -2.01 7.07 -5.05
CA LYS A 186 -1.17 7.21 -3.84
C LYS A 186 0.21 6.59 -4.02
N ARG A 187 0.27 5.38 -4.58
CA ARG A 187 1.55 4.69 -4.84
C ARG A 187 2.42 5.45 -5.83
N GLU A 188 1.83 5.98 -6.90
CA GLU A 188 2.54 6.80 -7.87
C GLU A 188 3.10 8.07 -7.22
N LEU A 189 2.30 8.75 -6.40
CA LEU A 189 2.71 9.95 -5.67
C LEU A 189 3.87 9.66 -4.70
N GLU A 190 3.82 8.54 -3.97
CA GLU A 190 4.90 8.12 -3.08
C GLU A 190 6.19 7.79 -3.83
N GLN A 191 6.09 7.16 -5.00
CA GLN A 191 7.25 6.89 -5.85
C GLN A 191 7.87 8.18 -6.39
N GLU A 192 7.05 9.11 -6.86
CA GLU A 192 7.53 10.40 -7.35
C GLU A 192 8.15 11.23 -6.21
N HIS A 193 7.56 11.23 -5.03
CA HIS A 193 8.15 11.88 -3.86
C HIS A 193 9.56 11.31 -3.55
N LYS A 194 9.73 9.99 -3.55
CA LYS A 194 11.05 9.36 -3.34
C LYS A 194 12.06 9.77 -4.41
N ARG A 195 11.63 9.87 -5.68
CA ARG A 195 12.49 10.35 -6.78
C ARG A 195 12.93 11.80 -6.58
N LEU A 196 12.00 12.66 -6.17
CA LEU A 196 12.29 14.08 -5.91
C LEU A 196 13.24 14.25 -4.72
N VAL A 197 13.06 13.50 -3.65
CA VAL A 197 13.99 13.51 -2.50
C VAL A 197 15.39 13.09 -2.94
N ALA A 198 15.52 12.00 -3.68
CA ALA A 198 16.83 11.53 -4.17
C ALA A 198 17.50 12.55 -5.12
N LYS A 199 16.71 13.21 -5.97
CA LYS A 199 17.20 14.28 -6.86
C LYS A 199 17.68 15.49 -6.07
N ASN A 200 16.96 15.87 -5.03
CA ASN A 200 17.30 16.99 -4.17
C ASN A 200 18.62 16.76 -3.41
N GLU A 201 18.85 15.54 -2.92
CA GLU A 201 20.12 15.17 -2.28
C GLU A 201 21.31 15.24 -3.26
N LYS A 202 21.13 14.81 -4.51
CA LYS A 202 22.14 14.97 -5.56
C LYS A 202 22.45 16.44 -5.85
N LEU A 203 21.42 17.30 -5.92
CA LEU A 203 21.61 18.73 -6.15
C LEU A 203 22.35 19.39 -4.98
N LYS A 204 22.07 19.00 -3.74
CA LYS A 204 22.82 19.48 -2.57
C LYS A 204 24.30 19.07 -2.61
N ALA A 205 24.59 17.86 -3.08
CA ALA A 205 25.97 17.40 -3.24
C ALA A 205 26.73 18.22 -4.28
N ILE A 206 26.11 18.45 -5.46
CA ILE A 206 26.67 19.30 -6.52
C ILE A 206 26.87 20.75 -6.01
N GLY A 207 25.92 21.30 -5.25
CA GLY A 207 26.06 22.62 -4.64
C GLY A 207 27.31 22.73 -3.77
N LYS A 208 27.58 21.74 -2.91
CA LYS A 208 28.79 21.71 -2.07
C LYS A 208 30.08 21.59 -2.87
N GLU A 209 30.08 20.87 -3.98
CA GLU A 209 31.24 20.78 -4.88
C GLU A 209 31.49 22.10 -5.58
N LEU A 210 30.43 22.78 -6.02
CA LEU A 210 30.52 24.10 -6.64
C LEU A 210 31.07 25.15 -5.67
N ASP A 211 30.59 25.17 -4.43
CA ASP A 211 31.09 26.05 -3.37
C ASP A 211 32.59 25.85 -3.14
N ARG A 212 33.06 24.59 -3.08
CA ARG A 212 34.49 24.28 -2.93
C ARG A 212 35.31 24.75 -4.14
N ALA A 213 34.80 24.55 -5.36
CA ALA A 213 35.48 25.00 -6.57
C ALA A 213 35.58 26.54 -6.62
N TYR A 214 34.52 27.20 -6.16
CA TYR A 214 34.52 28.69 -6.07
C TYR A 214 35.57 29.18 -5.06
N GLU A 215 35.63 28.63 -3.87
CA GLU A 215 36.65 28.94 -2.85
C GLU A 215 38.08 28.73 -3.36
N GLN A 216 38.29 27.63 -4.09
CA GLN A 216 39.62 27.36 -4.70
C GLN A 216 39.98 28.38 -5.79
N SER A 217 39.01 28.74 -6.63
CA SER A 217 39.20 29.76 -7.67
C SER A 217 39.50 31.13 -7.07
N GLU A 218 38.82 31.53 -6.01
CA GLU A 218 39.05 32.77 -5.30
C GLU A 218 40.47 32.83 -4.67
N LYS A 219 40.89 31.73 -4.03
CA LYS A 219 42.27 31.61 -3.51
C LYS A 219 43.33 31.75 -4.61
N ALA A 220 43.11 31.08 -5.76
CA ALA A 220 44.03 31.15 -6.88
C ALA A 220 44.07 32.56 -7.47
N TYR A 221 42.94 33.27 -7.56
CA TYR A 221 42.89 34.65 -7.99
C TYR A 221 43.69 35.61 -7.09
N HIS A 222 43.51 35.49 -5.78
CA HIS A 222 44.28 36.31 -4.80
C HIS A 222 45.76 36.02 -4.88
N TYR A 223 46.15 34.73 -4.98
CA TYR A 223 47.55 34.35 -5.17
C TYR A 223 48.14 34.99 -6.44
N ASN A 224 47.47 34.95 -7.55
CA ASN A 224 47.92 35.56 -8.79
C ASN A 224 48.13 37.09 -8.67
N LEU A 225 47.22 37.78 -7.97
CA LEU A 225 47.36 39.21 -7.70
C LEU A 225 48.60 39.53 -6.82
N GLU A 226 48.88 38.68 -5.82
CA GLU A 226 50.05 38.84 -4.99
C GLU A 226 51.36 38.62 -5.79
N VAL A 227 51.37 37.60 -6.66
CA VAL A 227 52.50 37.35 -7.57
C VAL A 227 52.73 38.48 -8.54
N GLU A 228 51.66 38.99 -9.15
CA GLU A 228 51.74 40.16 -10.04
C GLU A 228 52.32 41.38 -9.32
N ARG A 229 51.84 41.71 -8.11
CA ARG A 229 52.36 42.81 -7.30
C ARG A 229 53.82 42.62 -6.98
N TYR A 230 54.24 41.44 -6.52
CA TYR A 230 55.62 41.12 -6.23
C TYR A 230 56.51 41.29 -7.47
N CYS A 231 56.08 40.79 -8.63
CA CYS A 231 56.83 40.93 -9.88
C CYS A 231 57.02 42.42 -10.29
N GLN A 232 56.00 43.24 -10.08
CA GLN A 232 56.07 44.70 -10.33
C GLN A 232 57.07 45.38 -9.39
N GLU A 233 57.02 45.04 -8.08
CA GLU A 233 57.94 45.60 -7.08
C GLU A 233 59.40 45.23 -7.33
N GLN A 234 59.63 43.99 -7.80
CA GLN A 234 61.00 43.49 -8.11
C GLN A 234 61.48 43.83 -9.54
N GLY A 235 60.61 44.40 -10.39
CA GLY A 235 60.95 44.70 -11.79
C GLY A 235 61.21 43.46 -12.67
N ILE A 236 60.57 42.33 -12.31
CA ILE A 236 60.68 41.04 -13.03
C ILE A 236 59.37 40.66 -13.70
N THR A 237 59.41 39.81 -14.71
CA THR A 237 58.22 39.24 -15.32
C THR A 237 57.71 38.02 -14.55
N ILE A 238 56.43 37.71 -14.66
CA ILE A 238 55.79 36.49 -14.08
C ILE A 238 56.59 35.25 -14.52
N GLY A 239 56.97 35.13 -15.78
CA GLY A 239 57.76 33.99 -16.26
C GLY A 239 59.19 33.91 -15.68
N GLN A 240 59.79 35.05 -15.25
CA GLN A 240 61.04 35.06 -14.50
C GLN A 240 60.82 34.61 -13.05
N TYR A 241 59.75 35.04 -12.41
CA TYR A 241 59.32 34.60 -11.08
C TYR A 241 59.06 33.10 -11.04
N GLU A 242 58.30 32.55 -11.98
CA GLU A 242 58.05 31.13 -12.09
C GLU A 242 59.33 30.30 -12.24
N LYS A 243 60.31 30.82 -13.05
CA LYS A 243 61.62 30.16 -13.17
C LYS A 243 62.41 30.21 -11.86
N GLN A 244 62.38 31.31 -11.14
CA GLN A 244 63.03 31.43 -9.83
C GLN A 244 62.44 30.49 -8.78
N CYS A 245 61.10 30.41 -8.72
CA CYS A 245 60.41 29.47 -7.84
C CYS A 245 60.65 28.00 -8.22
N PHE A 246 60.68 27.69 -9.53
CA PHE A 246 60.98 26.33 -9.99
C PHE A 246 62.38 25.81 -9.60
N TRP A 247 63.37 26.72 -9.48
CA TRP A 247 64.74 26.37 -9.08
C TRP A 247 64.97 26.49 -7.60
N ALA A 248 64.17 27.26 -6.85
CA ALA A 248 64.32 27.48 -5.43
C ALA A 248 63.73 26.37 -4.55
N ASP A 249 62.77 25.66 -5.06
CA ASP A 249 62.03 24.71 -4.22
C ASP A 249 61.76 23.37 -4.92
N ARG A 250 62.53 22.34 -4.52
CA ARG A 250 62.28 20.95 -4.94
C ARG A 250 61.13 20.27 -4.17
N ASP A 251 60.42 20.99 -3.32
CA ASP A 251 59.39 20.47 -2.42
C ASP A 251 57.94 20.98 -2.76
N TRP A 252 57.62 21.18 -4.05
CA TRP A 252 56.25 21.52 -4.49
C TRP A 252 55.33 20.29 -4.60
N GLY A 253 55.36 19.39 -3.61
CA GLY A 253 54.58 18.17 -3.63
C GLY A 253 53.05 18.35 -3.46
N ASN A 254 52.51 19.56 -3.23
CA ASN A 254 51.09 19.73 -2.83
C ASN A 254 50.31 20.85 -3.53
N TYR A 255 50.81 21.40 -4.62
CA TYR A 255 50.00 22.30 -5.44
C TYR A 255 49.60 21.63 -6.75
N PRO A 256 48.31 21.68 -7.15
CA PRO A 256 47.91 21.17 -8.45
C PRO A 256 48.67 21.96 -9.53
N GLU A 257 49.27 21.25 -10.51
CA GLU A 257 49.91 21.88 -11.67
C GLU A 257 48.94 22.86 -12.30
N PRO A 258 49.33 24.11 -12.56
CA PRO A 258 48.47 25.02 -13.31
C PRO A 258 48.27 24.39 -14.70
N GLU A 259 47.01 24.13 -15.05
CA GLU A 259 46.66 23.64 -16.38
C GLU A 259 47.29 24.61 -17.41
N ARG A 260 48.18 24.07 -18.27
CA ARG A 260 48.84 24.84 -19.35
C ARG A 260 47.71 25.46 -20.18
N HIS A 261 47.56 26.76 -20.09
CA HIS A 261 46.62 27.52 -20.88
C HIS A 261 46.96 27.30 -22.36
N ASN A 262 46.11 26.53 -23.05
CA ASN A 262 46.21 26.37 -24.50
C ASN A 262 45.53 27.56 -25.16
N PRO A 263 46.29 28.47 -25.81
CA PRO A 263 45.72 29.69 -26.38
C PRO A 263 44.78 29.46 -27.56
N ASP A 264 44.60 28.20 -28.02
CA ASP A 264 43.81 27.87 -29.20
C ASP A 264 42.40 27.30 -28.90
N ARG A 265 41.92 27.36 -27.66
CA ARG A 265 40.51 27.05 -27.39
C ARG A 265 39.65 28.26 -27.77
N ASN A 266 39.03 28.17 -28.94
CA ASN A 266 37.97 29.01 -29.43
C ASN A 266 36.95 29.32 -28.31
N ILE A 267 36.85 30.60 -27.99
CA ILE A 267 35.80 31.18 -27.15
C ILE A 267 34.46 30.90 -27.86
N ALA A 268 33.67 30.00 -27.33
CA ALA A 268 32.30 29.81 -27.77
C ALA A 268 31.49 31.07 -27.43
N PRO A 269 30.55 31.50 -28.29
CA PRO A 269 29.83 32.72 -28.10
C PRO A 269 28.98 32.68 -26.83
N GLU A 270 28.94 33.80 -26.14
CA GLU A 270 28.13 34.07 -24.95
C GLU A 270 26.68 33.59 -25.16
N ARG A 271 26.24 32.65 -24.33
CA ARG A 271 24.81 32.34 -24.25
C ARG A 271 24.12 33.45 -23.47
N GLU A 272 23.22 34.17 -24.14
CA GLU A 272 22.30 35.10 -23.51
C GLU A 272 21.57 34.43 -22.37
N VAL A 273 21.66 35.01 -21.19
CA VAL A 273 20.90 34.61 -20.01
C VAL A 273 19.44 35.01 -20.22
N PRO A 274 18.48 34.09 -20.17
CA PRO A 274 17.07 34.45 -20.29
C PRO A 274 16.65 35.29 -19.08
N THR A 275 16.23 36.52 -19.32
CA THR A 275 15.58 37.36 -18.30
C THR A 275 14.28 36.75 -17.88
N HIS A 276 14.17 36.39 -16.59
CA HIS A 276 12.92 35.92 -15.99
C HIS A 276 11.83 36.98 -16.13
N SER A 277 10.82 36.71 -16.97
CA SER A 277 9.57 37.44 -16.99
C SER A 277 8.77 37.10 -15.71
N ARG A 278 8.41 38.15 -15.02
CA ARG A 278 7.57 38.25 -13.86
C ARG A 278 6.23 37.55 -14.13
N ILE A 279 5.92 36.49 -13.40
CA ILE A 279 4.56 35.89 -13.38
C ILE A 279 3.71 36.79 -12.48
N GLU A 280 2.80 37.54 -13.05
CA GLU A 280 1.75 38.26 -12.35
C GLU A 280 0.71 37.25 -11.85
N HIS A 281 0.45 37.31 -10.54
CA HIS A 281 -0.68 36.62 -9.91
C HIS A 281 -1.94 37.41 -10.27
N GLU A 282 -2.83 36.83 -11.07
CA GLU A 282 -4.23 37.21 -11.09
C GLU A 282 -5.09 36.29 -10.20
N ARG A 283 -6.05 36.92 -9.57
CA ARG A 283 -6.94 36.52 -8.46
C ARG A 283 -7.87 35.37 -8.78
#